data_6c88055f71a5b4e86c96224d2d263d25
#
_entry.id   6c88055f71a5b4e86c96224d2d263d25
#
_cell.length_a   1.000
_cell.length_b   1.000
_cell.length_c   1.000
_cell.angle_alpha   90.00
_cell.angle_beta   90.00
_cell.angle_gamma   90.00
#
_symmetry.space_group_name_H-M   'P 1'
#
loop_
_entity.id
_entity.type
_entity.pdbx_description
1 polymer ?
#
loop_
_entity_poly.entity_id
_entity_poly.type
_entity_poly.pdbx_seq_one_letter_code
_entity_poly.pdbx_strand_id
1 'polypeptide(L)' 'MQASDVVDVLNKVEVDCYGTMTPLPQLSTVTVKDDTLVLVRPRDPSQFPALVYAIRNCDAGFNPSDDGRQILVPVPTESL' A
#
# COMPACT_ATOMS: atom_id res chain seq x y z
N MET A 1 6.75 13.99 -4.18
CA MET A 1 5.78 13.33 -3.29
C MET A 1 6.50 12.91 -2.03
N GLN A 2 5.84 13.03 -0.89
CA GLN A 2 6.44 12.68 0.40
C GLN A 2 5.80 11.39 0.91
N ALA A 3 6.44 10.77 1.90
CA ALA A 3 5.91 9.54 2.49
C ALA A 3 4.51 9.76 3.06
N SER A 4 4.26 10.92 3.66
CA SER A 4 2.93 11.24 4.18
C SER A 4 1.88 11.30 3.07
N ASP A 5 2.26 11.76 1.88
CA ASP A 5 1.34 11.78 0.75
C ASP A 5 1.01 10.35 0.31
N VAL A 6 1.99 9.46 0.34
CA VAL A 6 1.77 8.06 0.00
C VAL A 6 0.81 7.43 1.00
N VAL A 7 1.00 7.71 2.29
CA VAL A 7 0.09 7.20 3.33
C VAL A 7 -1.34 7.71 3.09
N ASP A 8 -1.50 8.98 2.76
CA ASP A 8 -2.82 9.54 2.46
C ASP A 8 -3.48 8.82 1.30
N VAL A 9 -2.73 8.57 0.23
CA VAL A 9 -3.26 7.86 -0.93
C VAL A 9 -3.64 6.45 -0.55
N LEU A 10 -2.78 5.75 0.19
CA LEU A 10 -3.06 4.38 0.61
C LEU A 10 -4.28 4.30 1.51
N ASN A 11 -4.51 5.31 2.35
CA ASN A 11 -5.69 5.34 3.21
C ASN A 11 -6.99 5.46 2.41
N LYS A 12 -6.91 5.92 1.17
CA LYS A 12 -8.07 6.04 0.29
C LYS A 12 -8.24 4.84 -0.63
N VAL A 13 -7.27 3.94 -0.66
CA VAL A 13 -7.35 2.75 -1.50
C VAL A 13 -8.35 1.78 -0.87
N GLU A 14 -9.21 1.22 -1.71
CA GLU A 14 -10.15 0.20 -1.29
C GLU A 14 -9.73 -1.14 -1.85
N VAL A 15 -9.85 -2.17 -1.03
CA VAL A 15 -9.45 -3.53 -1.37
C VAL A 15 -10.69 -4.40 -1.44
N ASP A 16 -10.80 -5.21 -2.49
CA ASP A 16 -11.89 -6.17 -2.62
C ASP A 16 -11.65 -7.32 -1.66
N CYS A 17 -12.41 -7.36 -0.57
CA CYS A 17 -12.32 -8.37 0.46
C CYS A 17 -13.61 -9.19 0.44
N TYR A 18 -13.56 -10.35 -0.19
CA TYR A 18 -14.70 -11.27 -0.31
C TYR A 18 -15.96 -10.60 -0.87
N GLY A 19 -15.75 -9.77 -1.89
CA GLY A 19 -16.86 -9.07 -2.53
C GLY A 19 -17.25 -7.77 -1.89
N THR A 20 -16.59 -7.38 -0.80
CA THR A 20 -16.86 -6.13 -0.08
C THR A 20 -15.65 -5.20 -0.21
N MET A 21 -15.88 -3.99 -0.67
CA MET A 21 -14.80 -3.01 -0.75
C MET A 21 -14.47 -2.52 0.66
N THR A 22 -13.26 -2.75 1.10
CA THR A 22 -12.81 -2.43 2.46
C THR A 22 -11.61 -1.49 2.36
N PRO A 23 -11.59 -0.41 3.15
CA PRO A 23 -10.43 0.48 3.14
C PRO A 23 -9.15 -0.26 3.51
N LEU A 24 -8.08 0.03 2.79
CA LEU A 24 -6.79 -0.63 2.99
C LEU A 24 -6.33 -0.62 4.45
N PRO A 25 -6.43 0.51 5.19
CA PRO A 25 -5.94 0.54 6.57
C PRO A 25 -6.71 -0.36 7.53
N GLN A 26 -7.90 -0.82 7.15
CA GLN A 26 -8.63 -1.78 7.96
C GLN A 26 -8.09 -3.20 7.79
N LEU A 27 -7.45 -3.48 6.66
CA LEU A 27 -6.92 -4.81 6.36
C LEU A 27 -5.42 -4.91 6.59
N SER A 28 -4.77 -3.80 6.87
CA SER A 28 -3.32 -3.76 6.97
C SER A 28 -2.89 -2.63 7.88
N THR A 29 -1.61 -2.68 8.28
CA THR A 29 -0.98 -1.60 9.02
C THR A 29 -0.05 -0.86 8.06
N VAL A 30 -0.28 0.44 7.90
CA VAL A 30 0.55 1.29 7.05
C VAL A 30 1.55 2.01 7.94
N THR A 31 2.83 1.83 7.67
CA THR A 31 3.91 2.40 8.48
C THR A 31 4.91 3.07 7.56
N VAL A 32 5.37 4.26 7.94
CA VAL A 32 6.45 4.94 7.23
C VAL A 32 7.78 4.43 7.78
N LYS A 33 8.57 3.78 6.92
CA LYS A 33 9.89 3.30 7.32
C LYS A 33 10.90 4.44 7.24
N ASP A 34 10.89 5.18 6.14
CA ASP A 34 11.72 6.37 5.98
C ASP A 34 11.09 7.29 4.93
N ASP A 35 11.79 8.37 4.57
CA ASP A 35 11.24 9.37 3.66
C ASP A 35 10.97 8.82 2.25
N THR A 36 11.53 7.67 1.93
CA THR A 36 11.44 7.10 0.58
C THR A 36 10.73 5.76 0.56
N LEU A 37 10.27 5.26 1.70
CA LEU A 37 9.68 3.94 1.75
C LEU A 37 8.56 3.86 2.78
N VAL A 38 7.42 3.35 2.34
CA VAL A 38 6.27 3.08 3.20
C VAL A 38 6.05 1.57 3.22
N LEU A 39 5.76 1.04 4.38
CA LEU A 39 5.50 -0.39 4.57
C LEU A 39 4.02 -0.62 4.78
N VAL A 40 3.49 -1.63 4.12
CA VAL A 40 2.10 -2.06 4.31
C VAL A 40 2.15 -3.52 4.77
N ARG A 41 1.72 -3.77 5.99
CA ARG A 41 1.74 -5.10 6.58
C ARG A 41 0.32 -5.63 6.66
N PRO A 42 0.01 -6.73 5.95
CA PRO A 42 -1.33 -7.30 6.00
C PRO A 42 -1.61 -7.89 7.38
N ARG A 43 -2.83 -7.67 7.87
CA ARG A 43 -3.26 -8.26 9.13
C ARG A 43 -3.52 -9.76 8.96
N ASP A 44 -3.94 -10.15 7.77
CA ASP A 44 -4.23 -11.53 7.43
C ASP A 44 -3.38 -11.89 6.21
N PRO A 45 -2.50 -12.89 6.32
CA PRO A 45 -1.66 -13.29 5.17
C PRO A 45 -2.47 -13.66 3.94
N SER A 46 -3.70 -14.13 4.10
CA SER A 46 -4.54 -14.48 2.94
C SER A 46 -4.94 -13.24 2.13
N GLN A 47 -4.86 -12.05 2.71
CA GLN A 47 -5.18 -10.80 2.02
C GLN A 47 -3.97 -10.21 1.29
N PHE A 48 -2.81 -10.82 1.43
CA PHE A 48 -1.58 -10.26 0.86
C PHE A 48 -1.70 -10.01 -0.66
N PRO A 49 -2.13 -10.98 -1.46
CA PRO A 49 -2.26 -10.74 -2.90
C PRO A 49 -3.27 -9.64 -3.24
N ALA A 50 -4.37 -9.58 -2.49
CA ALA A 50 -5.39 -8.57 -2.73
C ALA A 50 -4.85 -7.17 -2.44
N LEU A 51 -4.05 -7.03 -1.38
CA LEU A 51 -3.44 -5.74 -1.04
C LEU A 51 -2.44 -5.30 -2.10
N VAL A 52 -1.59 -6.22 -2.55
CA VAL A 52 -0.63 -5.90 -3.61
C VAL A 52 -1.37 -5.46 -4.87
N TYR A 53 -2.40 -6.19 -5.23
CA TYR A 53 -3.20 -5.88 -6.42
C TYR A 53 -3.82 -4.49 -6.31
N ALA A 54 -4.42 -4.19 -5.15
CA ALA A 54 -5.09 -2.91 -4.96
C ALA A 54 -4.11 -1.74 -5.03
N ILE A 55 -2.93 -1.88 -4.44
CA ILE A 55 -1.91 -0.83 -4.47
C ILE A 55 -1.39 -0.65 -5.89
N ARG A 56 -1.16 -1.75 -6.60
CA ARG A 56 -0.64 -1.70 -7.96
C ARG A 56 -1.61 -1.02 -8.91
N ASN A 57 -2.90 -1.20 -8.69
CA ASN A 57 -3.94 -0.68 -9.58
C ASN A 57 -4.52 0.66 -9.13
N CYS A 58 -3.97 1.27 -8.08
CA CYS A 58 -4.44 2.58 -7.68
C CYS A 58 -3.95 3.65 -8.66
N ASP A 59 -4.67 4.77 -8.70
CA ASP A 59 -4.40 5.83 -9.68
C ASP A 59 -3.06 6.53 -9.48
N ALA A 60 -2.46 6.36 -8.31
CA ALA A 60 -1.19 7.02 -8.00
C ALA A 60 0.00 6.41 -8.74
N GLY A 61 -0.17 5.22 -9.31
CA GLY A 61 0.89 4.61 -10.09
C GLY A 61 2.05 4.10 -9.26
N PHE A 62 1.79 3.65 -8.04
CA PHE A 62 2.83 3.07 -7.20
C PHE A 62 3.32 1.76 -7.80
N ASN A 63 4.57 1.45 -7.52
CA ASN A 63 5.19 0.21 -7.96
C ASN A 63 5.57 -0.63 -6.73
N PRO A 64 4.59 -1.27 -6.09
CA PRO A 64 4.85 -1.99 -4.85
C PRO A 64 5.67 -3.25 -5.09
N SER A 65 6.54 -3.55 -4.13
CA SER A 65 7.22 -4.84 -4.07
C SER A 65 6.91 -5.49 -2.74
N ASP A 66 7.30 -6.75 -2.60
CA ASP A 66 7.08 -7.48 -1.37
C ASP A 66 8.35 -8.21 -0.97
N ASP A 67 8.46 -8.52 0.32
CA ASP A 67 9.55 -9.34 0.84
C ASP A 67 9.04 -10.68 1.39
N GLY A 68 7.82 -11.03 1.06
CA GLY A 68 7.17 -12.25 1.52
C GLY A 68 6.29 -12.08 2.76
N ARG A 69 6.46 -10.99 3.50
CA ARG A 69 5.69 -10.73 4.72
C ARG A 69 5.01 -9.39 4.72
N GLN A 70 5.56 -8.44 3.99
CA GLN A 70 5.03 -7.09 3.96
C GLN A 70 5.22 -6.52 2.56
N ILE A 71 4.46 -5.50 2.27
CA ILE A 71 4.50 -4.82 0.99
C ILE A 71 5.35 -3.57 1.15
N LEU A 72 6.29 -3.38 0.26
CA LEU A 72 7.15 -2.21 0.24
C LEU A 72 6.64 -1.26 -0.83
N VAL A 73 6.24 -0.07 -0.43
CA VAL A 73 5.73 0.94 -1.36
C VAL A 73 6.75 2.07 -1.41
N PRO A 74 7.55 2.12 -2.48
CA PRO A 74 8.52 3.21 -2.59
C PRO A 74 7.81 4.53 -2.86
N VAL A 75 8.29 5.58 -2.20
CA VAL A 75 7.77 6.92 -2.42
C VAL A 75 8.28 7.40 -3.76
N PRO A 76 7.40 7.79 -4.69
CA PRO A 76 7.87 8.32 -5.98
C PRO A 76 8.69 9.58 -5.76
N THR A 77 9.90 9.57 -6.28
CA THR A 77 10.75 10.74 -6.27
C THR A 77 10.81 11.27 -7.69
N GLU A 78 10.47 12.53 -7.86
CA GLU A 78 10.63 13.15 -9.14
C GLU A 78 12.05 13.68 -9.24
N SER A 79 12.80 13.12 -10.14
CA SER A 79 14.09 13.68 -10.49
C SER A 79 13.91 14.54 -11.72
N LEU A 80 14.20 15.76 -11.55
CA LEU A 80 14.17 16.70 -12.66
C LEU A 80 15.55 16.91 -13.21
#